data_d3b98fd24fa5dc5006f9f4bff65d1799
#
_entry.id   d3b98fd24fa5dc5006f9f4bff65d1799
#
_cell.length_a   1.000
_cell.length_b   1.000
_cell.length_c   1.000
_cell.angle_alpha   90.00
_cell.angle_beta   90.00
_cell.angle_gamma   90.00
#
_symmetry.space_group_name_H-M   'P 1'
#
loop_
_entity.id
_entity.type
_entity.pdbx_description
1 polymer ?
#
loop_
_entity_poly.entity_id
_entity_poly.type
_entity_poly.pdbx_seq_one_letter_code
_entity_poly.pdbx_strand_id
1 'polypeptide(L)'
;MANTLNFPAGPVDAGLIDDLVAASRILAKHGVLDAWGHVSIRHPENPERYLLSRARAPALVGPEDIMEFDLDSNPIDQRERRVFLERFIHGSAYRARPDVNAVVHSHSPTVIPFSVTGEPLKALSHIASFLVDEPPVWEIRDVGITQGLLVTNNEQGGSLAKTLGKRPVALMRGHGNVVVAPDIKRVVHRALYTEVNAQQLAIALSFRRPITFISPDEAQDPKRLDDSWEVWVKEAMG
;
A
#
# COMPACT_ATOMS: atom_id res chain seq x y z
N MET A 1 -18.73 -22.08 14.81
CA MET A 1 -19.07 -20.62 14.76
C MET A 1 -17.88 -19.91 14.18
N ALA A 2 -18.08 -19.00 13.23
CA ALA A 2 -16.97 -18.20 12.70
C ALA A 2 -16.36 -17.39 13.84
N ASN A 3 -15.02 -17.40 13.94
CA ASN A 3 -14.29 -16.57 14.89
C ASN A 3 -14.26 -15.14 14.33
N THR A 4 -15.01 -14.23 14.95
CA THR A 4 -15.12 -12.84 14.48
C THR A 4 -14.72 -11.85 15.56
N LEU A 5 -14.17 -10.72 15.15
CA LEU A 5 -13.91 -9.55 15.98
C LEU A 5 -14.98 -8.49 15.69
N ASN A 6 -15.49 -7.85 16.76
CA ASN A 6 -16.55 -6.85 16.63
C ASN A 6 -15.95 -5.46 16.38
N PHE A 7 -16.33 -4.85 15.27
CA PHE A 7 -16.07 -3.46 14.93
C PHE A 7 -17.38 -2.68 14.89
N PRO A 8 -17.36 -1.32 14.98
CA PRO A 8 -18.57 -0.52 14.96
C PRO A 8 -19.48 -0.72 13.73
N ALA A 9 -18.90 -0.99 12.56
CA ALA A 9 -19.66 -1.24 11.32
C ALA A 9 -20.14 -2.72 11.20
N GLY A 10 -19.74 -3.60 12.09
CA GLY A 10 -20.13 -5.00 12.09
C GLY A 10 -18.99 -5.98 12.40
N PRO A 11 -19.29 -7.26 12.50
CA PRO A 11 -18.28 -8.27 12.77
C PRO A 11 -17.36 -8.48 11.56
N VAL A 12 -16.08 -8.67 11.84
CA VAL A 12 -15.05 -8.99 10.83
C VAL A 12 -14.45 -10.35 11.17
N ASP A 13 -14.24 -11.19 10.16
CA ASP A 13 -13.59 -12.48 10.33
C ASP A 13 -12.19 -12.30 10.94
N ALA A 14 -11.88 -13.06 11.98
CA ALA A 14 -10.60 -12.94 12.67
C ALA A 14 -9.41 -13.29 11.76
N GLY A 15 -9.60 -14.21 10.81
CA GLY A 15 -8.57 -14.54 9.81
C GLY A 15 -8.23 -13.36 8.92
N LEU A 16 -9.21 -12.50 8.58
CA LEU A 16 -8.93 -11.28 7.80
C LEU A 16 -8.13 -10.25 8.62
N ILE A 17 -8.36 -10.18 9.93
CA ILE A 17 -7.56 -9.32 10.81
C ILE A 17 -6.14 -9.88 10.98
N ASP A 18 -6.00 -11.20 11.12
CA ASP A 18 -4.71 -11.86 11.15
C ASP A 18 -3.93 -11.65 9.86
N ASP A 19 -4.60 -11.69 8.70
CA ASP A 19 -4.00 -11.37 7.40
C ASP A 19 -3.54 -9.91 7.33
N LEU A 20 -4.29 -8.95 7.89
CA LEU A 20 -3.89 -7.52 7.93
C LEU A 20 -2.65 -7.32 8.82
N VAL A 21 -2.59 -8.01 9.95
CA VAL A 21 -1.42 -8.02 10.85
C VAL A 21 -0.23 -8.66 10.14
N ALA A 22 -0.44 -9.81 9.52
CA ALA A 22 0.60 -10.50 8.75
C ALA A 22 1.14 -9.62 7.61
N ALA A 23 0.27 -8.96 6.84
CA ALA A 23 0.67 -8.03 5.77
C ALA A 23 1.61 -6.94 6.28
N SER A 24 1.29 -6.32 7.42
CA SER A 24 2.13 -5.29 8.03
C SER A 24 3.53 -5.84 8.38
N ARG A 25 3.58 -7.02 8.99
CA ARG A 25 4.85 -7.65 9.42
C ARG A 25 5.66 -8.20 8.25
N ILE A 26 5.00 -8.79 7.23
CA ILE A 26 5.64 -9.25 5.99
C ILE A 26 6.36 -8.08 5.32
N LEU A 27 5.66 -6.99 5.08
CA LEU A 27 6.24 -5.85 4.38
C LEU A 27 7.35 -5.17 5.20
N ALA A 28 7.25 -5.15 6.54
CA ALA A 28 8.33 -4.69 7.40
C ALA A 28 9.55 -5.62 7.33
N LYS A 29 9.36 -6.93 7.37
CA LYS A 29 10.43 -7.92 7.27
C LYS A 29 11.21 -7.83 5.96
N HIS A 30 10.51 -7.58 4.87
CA HIS A 30 11.10 -7.45 3.54
C HIS A 30 11.61 -6.02 3.23
N GLY A 31 11.62 -5.10 4.20
CA GLY A 31 12.18 -3.76 4.03
C GLY A 31 11.37 -2.82 3.13
N VAL A 32 10.10 -3.18 2.83
CA VAL A 32 9.17 -2.31 2.09
C VAL A 32 8.56 -1.26 3.03
N LEU A 33 8.16 -1.67 4.23
CA LEU A 33 7.74 -0.77 5.29
C LEU A 33 8.88 -0.54 6.28
N ASP A 34 9.12 0.72 6.57
CA ASP A 34 9.93 1.14 7.71
C ASP A 34 9.08 1.22 8.99
N ALA A 35 9.50 2.00 9.98
CA ALA A 35 8.73 2.20 11.21
C ALA A 35 7.44 3.02 11.03
N TRP A 36 7.20 3.61 9.86
CA TRP A 36 6.17 4.61 9.61
C TRP A 36 5.15 4.21 8.54
N GLY A 37 5.49 3.31 7.62
CA GLY A 37 4.58 2.82 6.61
C GLY A 37 3.42 2.01 7.20
N HIS A 38 2.34 1.83 6.45
CA HIS A 38 1.12 1.19 6.96
C HIS A 38 0.28 0.51 5.87
N VAL A 39 -0.51 -0.48 6.31
CA VAL A 39 -1.41 -1.29 5.48
C VAL A 39 -2.83 -1.16 6.00
N SER A 40 -3.80 -1.08 5.11
CA SER A 40 -5.23 -1.13 5.45
C SER A 40 -6.02 -2.06 4.54
N ILE A 41 -7.20 -2.45 5.00
CA ILE A 41 -8.22 -3.14 4.20
C ILE A 41 -9.55 -2.42 4.30
N ARG A 42 -10.35 -2.47 3.22
CA ARG A 42 -11.75 -2.03 3.27
C ARG A 42 -12.53 -2.96 4.19
N HIS A 43 -13.47 -2.41 4.95
CA HIS A 43 -14.34 -3.22 5.82
C HIS A 43 -15.23 -4.12 4.96
N PRO A 44 -15.27 -5.46 5.21
CA PRO A 44 -15.97 -6.40 4.33
C PRO A 44 -17.48 -6.19 4.26
N GLU A 45 -18.10 -5.79 5.38
CA GLU A 45 -19.56 -5.59 5.49
C GLU A 45 -19.99 -4.15 5.23
N ASN A 46 -19.07 -3.18 5.22
CA ASN A 46 -19.39 -1.77 5.00
C ASN A 46 -18.34 -1.08 4.14
N PRO A 47 -18.58 -0.90 2.83
CA PRO A 47 -17.61 -0.32 1.90
C PRO A 47 -17.26 1.15 2.21
N GLU A 48 -18.04 1.85 3.03
CA GLU A 48 -17.77 3.21 3.50
C GLU A 48 -16.84 3.26 4.73
N ARG A 49 -16.25 2.12 5.09
CA ARG A 49 -15.33 1.96 6.20
C ARG A 49 -14.05 1.25 5.77
N TYR A 50 -12.98 1.46 6.52
CA TYR A 50 -11.74 0.70 6.37
C TYR A 50 -11.08 0.42 7.73
N LEU A 51 -10.23 -0.58 7.75
CA LEU A 51 -9.50 -1.05 8.91
C LEU A 51 -8.01 -0.77 8.72
N LEU A 52 -7.41 -0.12 9.71
CA LEU A 52 -6.01 0.27 9.74
C LEU A 52 -5.51 0.19 11.18
N SER A 53 -4.26 -0.16 11.41
CA SER A 53 -3.72 -0.15 12.77
C SER A 53 -3.64 1.29 13.34
N ARG A 54 -3.69 1.41 14.68
CA ARG A 54 -3.23 2.64 15.32
C ARG A 54 -1.80 2.97 14.88
N ALA A 55 -1.34 4.19 15.12
CA ALA A 55 0.04 4.58 14.81
C ALA A 55 1.03 3.73 15.64
N ARG A 56 1.51 2.66 15.01
CA ARG A 56 2.45 1.66 15.54
C ARG A 56 3.36 1.17 14.41
N ALA A 57 4.63 0.92 14.72
CA ALA A 57 5.55 0.36 13.76
C ALA A 57 5.01 -0.97 13.20
N PRO A 58 5.03 -1.18 11.85
CA PRO A 58 4.40 -2.33 11.21
C PRO A 58 4.85 -3.69 11.75
N ALA A 59 6.12 -3.83 12.10
CA ALA A 59 6.67 -5.05 12.69
C ALA A 59 6.07 -5.41 14.06
N LEU A 60 5.43 -4.45 14.74
CA LEU A 60 4.89 -4.61 16.10
C LEU A 60 3.35 -4.65 16.13
N VAL A 61 2.69 -4.52 14.98
CA VAL A 61 1.23 -4.53 14.91
C VAL A 61 0.67 -5.87 15.37
N GLY A 62 -0.36 -5.82 16.20
CA GLY A 62 -1.18 -6.95 16.63
C GLY A 62 -2.67 -6.72 16.33
N PRO A 63 -3.52 -7.74 16.48
CA PRO A 63 -4.96 -7.62 16.23
C PRO A 63 -5.63 -6.52 17.07
N GLU A 64 -5.16 -6.30 18.29
CA GLU A 64 -5.65 -5.28 19.23
C GLU A 64 -5.35 -3.84 18.78
N ASP A 65 -4.42 -3.69 17.84
CA ASP A 65 -4.03 -2.38 17.29
C ASP A 65 -4.96 -1.93 16.16
N ILE A 66 -5.77 -2.83 15.59
CA ILE A 66 -6.62 -2.51 14.45
C ILE A 66 -7.78 -1.61 14.88
N MET A 67 -8.03 -0.59 14.08
CA MET A 67 -9.05 0.43 14.27
C MET A 67 -9.91 0.57 13.02
N GLU A 68 -11.15 1.00 13.20
CA GLU A 68 -12.05 1.34 12.11
C GLU A 68 -12.04 2.85 11.84
N PHE A 69 -12.11 3.20 10.54
CA PHE A 69 -12.16 4.57 10.04
C PHE A 69 -13.28 4.71 8.99
N ASP A 70 -13.85 5.93 8.89
CA ASP A 70 -14.66 6.30 7.74
C ASP A 70 -13.77 6.71 6.54
N LEU A 71 -14.38 6.95 5.37
CA LEU A 71 -13.63 7.35 4.17
C LEU A 71 -13.11 8.80 4.25
N ASP A 72 -13.53 9.61 5.22
CA ASP A 72 -12.92 10.90 5.56
C ASP A 72 -11.70 10.73 6.49
N SER A 73 -11.36 9.47 6.79
CA SER A 73 -10.25 9.08 7.66
C SER A 73 -10.42 9.51 9.12
N ASN A 74 -11.67 9.71 9.57
CA ASN A 74 -11.97 9.87 10.98
C ASN A 74 -12.02 8.51 11.66
N PRO A 75 -11.32 8.31 12.79
CA PRO A 75 -11.44 7.08 13.56
C PRO A 75 -12.84 7.00 14.19
N ILE A 76 -13.49 5.83 14.10
CA ILE A 76 -14.86 5.63 14.63
C ILE A 76 -14.84 5.36 16.13
N ASP A 77 -13.84 4.65 16.63
CA ASP A 77 -13.66 4.33 18.05
C ASP A 77 -12.20 4.50 18.45
N GLN A 78 -11.76 5.75 18.60
CA GLN A 78 -10.35 6.07 18.81
C GLN A 78 -9.84 5.65 20.20
N ARG A 79 -10.61 5.82 21.27
CA ARG A 79 -10.25 5.46 22.66
C ARG A 79 -8.81 5.86 23.04
N GLU A 80 -8.43 7.12 22.81
CA GLU A 80 -7.09 7.67 23.10
C GLU A 80 -5.92 7.03 22.29
N ARG A 81 -6.20 6.08 21.37
CA ARG A 81 -5.17 5.50 20.50
C ARG A 81 -4.67 6.54 19.52
N ARG A 82 -3.34 6.62 19.33
CA ARG A 82 -2.75 7.49 18.31
C ARG A 82 -3.08 6.94 16.92
N VAL A 83 -3.37 7.84 15.99
CA VAL A 83 -3.63 7.50 14.58
C VAL A 83 -2.48 7.99 13.70
N PHE A 84 -2.26 7.32 12.56
CA PHE A 84 -1.33 7.82 11.55
C PHE A 84 -1.80 9.18 11.01
N LEU A 85 -0.86 10.11 10.85
CA LEU A 85 -1.14 11.40 10.19
C LEU A 85 -1.60 11.18 8.75
N GLU A 86 -1.00 10.22 8.06
CA GLU A 86 -1.20 9.95 6.64
C GLU A 86 -2.31 8.94 6.33
N ARG A 87 -3.20 8.67 7.28
CA ARG A 87 -4.41 7.84 7.06
C ARG A 87 -5.31 8.34 5.92
N PHE A 88 -5.21 9.61 5.57
CA PHE A 88 -5.95 10.24 4.47
C PHE A 88 -5.57 9.64 3.09
N ILE A 89 -4.39 9.06 2.93
CA ILE A 89 -4.00 8.30 1.74
C ILE A 89 -4.98 7.14 1.52
N HIS A 90 -5.31 6.39 2.58
CA HIS A 90 -6.19 5.21 2.53
C HIS A 90 -7.63 5.59 2.26
N GLY A 91 -8.22 6.47 3.07
CA GLY A 91 -9.62 6.89 2.91
C GLY A 91 -9.89 7.46 1.52
N SER A 92 -8.98 8.30 1.01
CA SER A 92 -9.11 8.90 -0.33
C SER A 92 -8.95 7.86 -1.45
N ALA A 93 -8.05 6.89 -1.32
CA ALA A 93 -7.91 5.80 -2.27
C ALA A 93 -9.19 4.94 -2.33
N TYR A 94 -9.75 4.56 -1.18
CA TYR A 94 -11.00 3.82 -1.11
C TYR A 94 -12.19 4.60 -1.68
N ARG A 95 -12.29 5.89 -1.39
CA ARG A 95 -13.35 6.75 -1.93
C ARG A 95 -13.31 6.84 -3.45
N ALA A 96 -12.12 7.01 -4.02
CA ALA A 96 -11.94 7.15 -5.46
C ALA A 96 -12.05 5.83 -6.23
N ARG A 97 -11.82 4.69 -5.57
CA ARG A 97 -11.66 3.37 -6.18
C ARG A 97 -12.49 2.31 -5.44
N PRO A 98 -13.78 2.13 -5.82
CA PRO A 98 -14.62 1.07 -5.23
C PRO A 98 -14.11 -0.35 -5.46
N ASP A 99 -13.26 -0.56 -6.47
CA ASP A 99 -12.61 -1.83 -6.81
C ASP A 99 -11.39 -2.14 -5.92
N VAL A 100 -10.95 -1.17 -5.11
CA VAL A 100 -9.82 -1.33 -4.18
C VAL A 100 -10.31 -1.76 -2.82
N ASN A 101 -9.77 -2.89 -2.31
CA ASN A 101 -10.07 -3.40 -0.97
C ASN A 101 -8.84 -3.48 -0.06
N ALA A 102 -7.63 -3.18 -0.58
CA ALA A 102 -6.42 -3.09 0.22
C ALA A 102 -5.49 -1.98 -0.28
N VAL A 103 -4.86 -1.27 0.65
CA VAL A 103 -3.96 -0.14 0.38
C VAL A 103 -2.70 -0.27 1.24
N VAL A 104 -1.54 -0.03 0.63
CA VAL A 104 -0.25 0.12 1.30
C VAL A 104 0.32 1.50 1.02
N HIS A 105 0.78 2.19 2.05
CA HIS A 105 1.67 3.33 1.93
C HIS A 105 3.04 2.96 2.49
N SER A 106 4.10 3.23 1.75
CA SER A 106 5.47 2.86 2.13
C SER A 106 6.50 3.92 1.73
N HIS A 107 7.61 3.90 2.47
CA HIS A 107 8.82 4.68 2.15
C HIS A 107 9.86 3.76 1.49
N SER A 108 9.45 2.96 0.53
CA SER A 108 10.30 1.99 -0.18
C SER A 108 11.59 2.63 -0.68
N PRO A 109 12.77 2.21 -0.17
CA PRO A 109 14.00 2.99 -0.32
C PRO A 109 14.50 3.07 -1.76
N THR A 110 14.25 2.03 -2.58
CA THR A 110 14.67 2.04 -3.99
C THR A 110 13.61 2.68 -4.90
N VAL A 111 12.36 2.76 -4.47
CA VAL A 111 11.28 3.42 -5.23
C VAL A 111 11.40 4.95 -5.14
N ILE A 112 11.78 5.49 -3.97
CA ILE A 112 11.90 6.94 -3.76
C ILE A 112 12.77 7.63 -4.82
N PRO A 113 13.98 7.13 -5.19
CA PRO A 113 14.79 7.72 -6.26
C PRO A 113 14.06 7.92 -7.58
N PHE A 114 13.19 7.00 -7.99
CA PHE A 114 12.39 7.14 -9.22
C PHE A 114 11.38 8.29 -9.13
N SER A 115 10.94 8.65 -7.92
CA SER A 115 10.00 9.75 -7.71
C SER A 115 10.64 11.16 -7.87
N VAL A 116 11.97 11.25 -7.90
CA VAL A 116 12.70 12.54 -7.89
C VAL A 116 13.65 12.73 -9.07
N THR A 117 13.98 11.67 -9.81
CA THR A 117 14.95 11.73 -10.91
C THR A 117 14.28 11.94 -12.27
N GLY A 118 12.98 11.69 -12.39
CA GLY A 118 12.29 11.65 -13.68
C GLY A 118 12.54 10.36 -14.46
N GLU A 119 13.33 9.42 -13.93
CA GLU A 119 13.47 8.07 -14.49
C GLU A 119 12.17 7.28 -14.26
N PRO A 120 11.50 6.76 -15.31
CA PRO A 120 10.25 6.04 -15.14
C PRO A 120 10.44 4.67 -14.49
N LEU A 121 9.59 4.34 -13.52
CA LEU A 121 9.55 3.01 -12.90
C LEU A 121 8.75 2.06 -13.79
N LYS A 122 9.43 1.32 -14.69
CA LYS A 122 8.83 0.38 -15.64
C LYS A 122 8.97 -1.07 -15.19
N ALA A 123 8.05 -1.92 -15.65
CA ALA A 123 8.13 -3.36 -15.44
C ALA A 123 9.37 -3.96 -16.13
N LEU A 124 10.30 -4.49 -15.33
CA LEU A 124 11.51 -5.16 -15.80
C LEU A 124 11.35 -6.68 -15.83
N SER A 125 10.57 -7.25 -14.92
CA SER A 125 10.34 -8.68 -14.79
C SER A 125 8.85 -9.03 -14.83
N HIS A 126 8.53 -10.27 -15.27
CA HIS A 126 7.15 -10.74 -15.39
C HIS A 126 6.35 -10.68 -14.10
N ILE A 127 6.98 -10.86 -12.95
CA ILE A 127 6.32 -10.83 -11.64
C ILE A 127 5.88 -9.41 -11.21
N ALA A 128 6.50 -8.39 -11.82
CA ALA A 128 6.16 -6.98 -11.63
C ALA A 128 5.37 -6.41 -12.82
N SER A 129 4.76 -7.26 -13.66
CA SER A 129 4.07 -6.85 -14.88
C SER A 129 2.90 -5.89 -14.66
N PHE A 130 2.37 -5.77 -13.44
CA PHE A 130 1.40 -4.75 -13.06
C PHE A 130 1.94 -3.30 -13.14
N LEU A 131 3.25 -3.12 -13.35
CA LEU A 131 3.92 -1.82 -13.57
C LEU A 131 4.08 -1.46 -15.05
N VAL A 132 3.51 -2.22 -16.00
CA VAL A 132 3.60 -1.91 -17.45
C VAL A 132 3.00 -0.55 -17.78
N ASP A 133 1.94 -0.16 -17.08
CA ASP A 133 1.40 1.19 -17.10
C ASP A 133 2.12 2.03 -16.05
N GLU A 134 3.23 2.62 -16.41
CA GLU A 134 4.13 3.38 -15.53
C GLU A 134 3.41 4.10 -14.38
N PRO A 135 3.83 3.88 -13.12
CA PRO A 135 3.28 4.62 -11.98
C PRO A 135 3.45 6.13 -12.15
N PRO A 136 2.40 6.94 -12.03
CA PRO A 136 2.53 8.38 -12.05
C PRO A 136 3.24 8.89 -10.79
N VAL A 137 3.87 10.06 -10.89
CA VAL A 137 4.45 10.75 -9.75
C VAL A 137 3.50 11.87 -9.30
N TRP A 138 3.09 11.82 -8.04
CA TRP A 138 2.30 12.87 -7.42
C TRP A 138 3.20 13.92 -6.74
N GLU A 139 2.82 15.19 -6.89
CA GLU A 139 3.53 16.33 -6.34
C GLU A 139 2.65 17.07 -5.31
N ILE A 140 3.03 17.01 -4.03
CA ILE A 140 2.26 17.65 -2.95
C ILE A 140 2.21 19.18 -3.08
N ARG A 141 3.22 19.80 -3.71
CA ARG A 141 3.25 21.27 -3.89
C ARG A 141 2.09 21.79 -4.73
N ASP A 142 1.52 20.95 -5.59
CA ASP A 142 0.40 21.34 -6.46
C ASP A 142 -0.91 21.57 -5.68
N VAL A 143 -1.01 21.03 -4.46
CA VAL A 143 -2.17 21.17 -3.57
C VAL A 143 -1.83 21.82 -2.22
N GLY A 144 -0.60 22.28 -2.04
CA GLY A 144 -0.15 22.95 -0.85
C GLY A 144 0.45 22.06 0.22
N ILE A 145 1.56 22.52 0.77
CA ILE A 145 2.30 21.86 1.85
C ILE A 145 1.73 22.33 3.18
N THR A 146 1.28 21.39 4.01
CA THR A 146 0.77 21.66 5.37
C THR A 146 1.75 21.25 6.45
N GLN A 147 2.36 20.06 6.30
CA GLN A 147 3.32 19.52 7.26
C GLN A 147 4.44 18.76 6.50
N GLY A 148 5.36 19.50 5.90
CA GLY A 148 6.40 18.91 5.04
C GLY A 148 5.79 18.16 3.85
N LEU A 149 6.29 16.95 3.57
CA LEU A 149 5.77 16.11 2.49
C LEU A 149 4.64 15.17 2.91
N LEU A 150 4.12 15.29 4.15
CA LEU A 150 3.10 14.38 4.70
C LEU A 150 1.69 14.70 4.16
N VAL A 151 0.92 13.67 3.89
CA VAL A 151 -0.49 13.76 3.51
C VAL A 151 -1.36 13.83 4.77
N THR A 152 -1.78 15.03 5.15
CA THR A 152 -2.41 15.29 6.46
C THR A 152 -3.88 15.68 6.39
N ASN A 153 -4.47 15.71 5.19
CA ASN A 153 -5.87 16.07 5.00
C ASN A 153 -6.47 15.41 3.73
N ASN A 154 -7.80 15.50 3.62
CA ASN A 154 -8.56 14.90 2.50
C ASN A 154 -8.30 15.57 1.15
N GLU A 155 -7.92 16.85 1.10
CA GLU A 155 -7.58 17.54 -0.15
C GLU A 155 -6.32 16.95 -0.77
N GLN A 156 -5.26 16.79 0.04
CA GLN A 156 -4.01 16.16 -0.38
C GLN A 156 -4.21 14.69 -0.75
N GLY A 157 -4.93 13.92 0.09
CA GLY A 157 -5.28 12.53 -0.19
C GLY A 157 -6.09 12.37 -1.48
N GLY A 158 -7.08 13.23 -1.70
CA GLY A 158 -7.91 13.25 -2.91
C GLY A 158 -7.11 13.56 -4.19
N SER A 159 -6.16 14.49 -4.11
CA SER A 159 -5.24 14.80 -5.19
C SER A 159 -4.34 13.61 -5.53
N LEU A 160 -3.77 12.94 -4.51
CA LEU A 160 -2.99 11.73 -4.70
C LEU A 160 -3.82 10.62 -5.34
N ALA A 161 -5.05 10.38 -4.87
CA ALA A 161 -5.96 9.39 -5.43
C ALA A 161 -6.33 9.70 -6.88
N LYS A 162 -6.49 10.98 -7.24
CA LYS A 162 -6.70 11.42 -8.63
C LYS A 162 -5.48 11.12 -9.50
N THR A 163 -4.27 11.36 -9.00
CA THR A 163 -3.02 11.03 -9.71
C THR A 163 -2.85 9.52 -9.88
N LEU A 164 -3.15 8.73 -8.85
CA LEU A 164 -3.17 7.26 -8.93
C LEU A 164 -4.08 6.78 -10.07
N GLY A 165 -5.27 7.36 -10.22
CA GLY A 165 -6.23 7.01 -11.25
C GLY A 165 -6.57 5.52 -11.22
N LYS A 166 -6.46 4.83 -12.36
CA LYS A 166 -6.71 3.38 -12.48
C LYS A 166 -5.47 2.52 -12.21
N ARG A 167 -4.31 3.11 -12.02
CA ARG A 167 -3.06 2.37 -11.82
C ARG A 167 -3.00 1.70 -10.44
N PRO A 168 -2.23 0.62 -10.32
CA PRO A 168 -2.04 -0.07 -9.04
C PRO A 168 -1.06 0.64 -8.10
N VAL A 169 -0.23 1.53 -8.63
CA VAL A 169 0.83 2.23 -7.89
C VAL A 169 0.89 3.69 -8.32
N ALA A 170 1.13 4.59 -7.37
CA ALA A 170 1.57 5.96 -7.61
C ALA A 170 2.77 6.29 -6.72
N LEU A 171 3.73 7.01 -7.27
CA LEU A 171 4.88 7.51 -6.52
C LEU A 171 4.54 8.87 -5.91
N MET A 172 5.08 9.14 -4.74
CA MET A 172 4.96 10.42 -4.03
C MET A 172 6.34 11.07 -4.04
N ARG A 173 6.49 12.21 -4.72
CA ARG A 173 7.80 12.83 -4.95
C ARG A 173 8.58 13.04 -3.64
N GLY A 174 9.76 12.39 -3.54
CA GLY A 174 10.68 12.50 -2.41
C GLY A 174 10.15 11.97 -1.08
N HIS A 175 9.08 11.13 -1.13
CA HIS A 175 8.42 10.62 0.07
C HIS A 175 8.33 9.09 0.05
N GLY A 176 7.66 8.52 -0.93
CA GLY A 176 7.41 7.08 -1.01
C GLY A 176 6.44 6.73 -2.12
N ASN A 177 5.55 5.80 -1.85
CA ASN A 177 4.53 5.36 -2.81
C ASN A 177 3.25 4.90 -2.13
N VAL A 178 2.16 4.87 -2.89
CA VAL A 178 0.92 4.19 -2.55
C VAL A 178 0.69 3.03 -3.52
N VAL A 179 0.31 1.89 -2.97
CA VAL A 179 -0.01 0.67 -3.72
C VAL A 179 -1.43 0.23 -3.38
N VAL A 180 -2.21 -0.15 -4.38
CA VAL A 180 -3.61 -0.57 -4.20
C VAL A 180 -3.89 -1.90 -4.88
N ALA A 181 -4.84 -2.67 -4.31
CA ALA A 181 -5.25 -3.95 -4.86
C ALA A 181 -6.69 -4.32 -4.46
N PRO A 182 -7.31 -5.31 -5.15
CA PRO A 182 -8.63 -5.82 -4.78
C PRO A 182 -8.63 -6.69 -3.51
N ASP A 183 -7.46 -7.12 -3.01
CA ASP A 183 -7.33 -7.95 -1.81
C ASP A 183 -5.97 -7.76 -1.12
N ILE A 184 -5.88 -8.26 0.12
CA ILE A 184 -4.70 -8.10 0.97
C ILE A 184 -3.46 -8.84 0.43
N LYS A 185 -3.62 -10.05 -0.09
CA LYS A 185 -2.50 -10.84 -0.61
C LYS A 185 -1.90 -10.17 -1.84
N ARG A 186 -2.75 -9.63 -2.70
CA ARG A 186 -2.34 -8.93 -3.92
C ARG A 186 -1.70 -7.58 -3.63
N VAL A 187 -2.15 -6.84 -2.63
CA VAL A 187 -1.48 -5.56 -2.27
C VAL A 187 -0.09 -5.81 -1.71
N VAL A 188 0.09 -6.87 -0.90
CA VAL A 188 1.42 -7.26 -0.39
C VAL A 188 2.33 -7.68 -1.55
N HIS A 189 1.86 -8.53 -2.45
CA HIS A 189 2.60 -8.90 -3.65
C HIS A 189 3.04 -7.67 -4.45
N ARG A 190 2.11 -6.76 -4.75
CA ARG A 190 2.42 -5.53 -5.51
C ARG A 190 3.42 -4.64 -4.79
N ALA A 191 3.29 -4.47 -3.48
CA ALA A 191 4.20 -3.65 -2.69
C ALA A 191 5.62 -4.23 -2.66
N LEU A 192 5.76 -5.55 -2.42
CA LEU A 192 7.03 -6.25 -2.47
C LEU A 192 7.70 -6.13 -3.84
N TYR A 193 6.96 -6.45 -4.91
CA TYR A 193 7.55 -6.47 -6.25
C TYR A 193 7.67 -5.08 -6.88
N THR A 194 7.04 -4.05 -6.34
CA THR A 194 7.38 -2.66 -6.69
C THR A 194 8.80 -2.33 -6.22
N GLU A 195 9.14 -2.66 -4.97
CA GLU A 195 10.50 -2.45 -4.42
C GLU A 195 11.53 -3.33 -5.14
N VAL A 196 11.27 -4.63 -5.31
CA VAL A 196 12.17 -5.57 -6.00
C VAL A 196 12.42 -5.13 -7.45
N ASN A 197 11.37 -4.73 -8.17
CA ASN A 197 11.50 -4.24 -9.54
C ASN A 197 12.31 -2.93 -9.60
N ALA A 198 12.12 -2.03 -8.64
CA ALA A 198 12.91 -0.80 -8.55
C ALA A 198 14.40 -1.11 -8.33
N GLN A 199 14.73 -2.05 -7.46
CA GLN A 199 16.11 -2.53 -7.24
C GLN A 199 16.71 -3.09 -8.52
N GLN A 200 16.00 -4.00 -9.20
CA GLN A 200 16.44 -4.60 -10.46
C GLN A 200 16.64 -3.55 -11.54
N LEU A 201 15.71 -2.59 -11.66
CA LEU A 201 15.79 -1.53 -12.66
C LEU A 201 16.97 -0.59 -12.38
N ALA A 202 17.22 -0.22 -11.13
CA ALA A 202 18.39 0.59 -10.76
C ALA A 202 19.70 -0.10 -11.16
N ILE A 203 19.81 -1.42 -10.96
CA ILE A 203 20.95 -2.22 -11.41
C ILE A 203 21.04 -2.23 -12.94
N ALA A 204 19.93 -2.48 -13.66
CA ALA A 204 19.92 -2.52 -15.12
C ALA A 204 20.35 -1.18 -15.73
N LEU A 205 19.90 -0.06 -15.19
CA LEU A 205 20.30 1.30 -15.60
C LEU A 205 21.81 1.55 -15.42
N SER A 206 22.42 0.95 -14.38
CA SER A 206 23.86 1.07 -14.13
C SER A 206 24.74 0.46 -15.22
N PHE A 207 24.21 -0.51 -15.98
CA PHE A 207 24.94 -1.10 -17.11
C PHE A 207 25.09 -0.18 -18.33
N ARG A 208 24.32 0.90 -18.37
CA ARG A 208 24.34 1.90 -19.47
C ARG A 208 24.12 1.24 -20.85
N ARG A 209 23.22 0.28 -20.92
CA ARG A 209 22.81 -0.44 -22.14
C ARG A 209 21.32 -0.23 -22.36
N PRO A 210 20.82 -0.37 -23.59
CA PRO A 210 19.38 -0.41 -23.85
C PRO A 210 18.70 -1.49 -23.01
N ILE A 211 17.54 -1.16 -22.44
CA ILE A 211 16.73 -2.08 -21.65
C ILE A 211 15.49 -2.46 -22.46
N THR A 212 15.20 -3.76 -22.53
CA THR A 212 13.95 -4.27 -23.07
C THR A 212 13.00 -4.51 -21.90
N PHE A 213 11.94 -3.72 -21.83
CA PHE A 213 10.92 -3.79 -20.77
C PHE A 213 9.83 -4.79 -21.14
N ILE A 214 9.08 -5.25 -20.10
CA ILE A 214 7.86 -6.03 -20.30
C ILE A 214 6.84 -5.15 -21.04
N SER A 215 6.27 -5.70 -22.12
CA SER A 215 5.21 -5.05 -22.88
C SER A 215 3.83 -5.34 -22.29
N PRO A 216 2.79 -4.53 -22.60
CA PRO A 216 1.42 -4.82 -22.16
C PRO A 216 0.91 -6.20 -22.59
N ASP A 217 1.34 -6.70 -23.75
CA ASP A 217 0.94 -8.02 -24.25
C ASP A 217 1.58 -9.19 -23.50
N GLU A 218 2.72 -8.94 -22.84
CA GLU A 218 3.44 -9.90 -21.99
C GLU A 218 2.98 -9.85 -20.54
N ALA A 219 2.21 -8.81 -20.15
CA ALA A 219 1.79 -8.59 -18.78
C ALA A 219 0.76 -9.62 -18.32
N GLN A 220 1.03 -10.30 -17.21
CA GLN A 220 0.11 -11.23 -16.58
C GLN A 220 0.11 -11.01 -15.06
N ASP A 221 -1.07 -10.69 -14.51
CA ASP A 221 -1.24 -10.65 -13.06
C ASP A 221 -1.27 -12.10 -12.52
N PRO A 222 -0.55 -12.43 -11.44
CA PRO A 222 -0.57 -13.76 -10.86
C PRO A 222 -1.99 -14.20 -10.52
N LYS A 223 -2.41 -15.37 -11.01
CA LYS A 223 -3.75 -15.90 -10.73
C LYS A 223 -3.89 -16.44 -9.32
N ARG A 224 -2.80 -16.92 -8.71
CA ARG A 224 -2.74 -17.51 -7.38
C ARG A 224 -1.56 -16.92 -6.60
N LEU A 225 -1.81 -16.56 -5.35
CA LEU A 225 -0.80 -16.04 -4.43
C LEU A 225 -0.74 -16.83 -3.11
N ASP A 226 -1.52 -17.91 -3.01
CA ASP A 226 -1.68 -18.64 -1.73
C ASP A 226 -0.37 -19.24 -1.23
N ASP A 227 0.40 -19.92 -2.10
CA ASP A 227 1.69 -20.51 -1.73
C ASP A 227 2.71 -19.44 -1.31
N SER A 228 2.77 -18.34 -2.06
CA SER A 228 3.66 -17.20 -1.73
C SER A 228 3.24 -16.56 -0.41
N TRP A 229 1.93 -16.39 -0.19
CA TRP A 229 1.37 -15.85 1.02
C TRP A 229 1.74 -16.70 2.24
N GLU A 230 1.56 -18.02 2.14
CA GLU A 230 1.90 -18.96 3.21
C GLU A 230 3.38 -18.87 3.61
N VAL A 231 4.29 -18.82 2.60
CA VAL A 231 5.73 -18.64 2.84
C VAL A 231 6.02 -17.34 3.56
N TRP A 232 5.47 -16.21 3.08
CA TRP A 232 5.72 -14.90 3.70
C TRP A 232 5.15 -14.81 5.12
N VAL A 233 3.96 -15.37 5.36
CA VAL A 233 3.37 -15.45 6.71
C VAL A 233 4.28 -16.24 7.63
N LYS A 234 4.74 -17.43 7.21
CA LYS A 234 5.66 -18.24 8.00
C LYS A 234 6.97 -17.51 8.33
N GLU A 235 7.51 -16.78 7.35
CA GLU A 235 8.73 -16.00 7.57
C GLU A 235 8.52 -14.84 8.54
N ALA A 236 7.39 -14.16 8.49
CA ALA A 236 7.13 -12.95 9.25
C ALA A 236 6.53 -13.20 10.65
N MET A 237 5.85 -14.32 10.86
CA MET A 237 5.12 -14.64 12.09
C MET A 237 5.79 -15.75 12.91
N GLY A 238 6.69 -16.54 12.31
CA GLY A 238 7.52 -17.58 12.99
C GLY A 238 8.73 -16.99 13.59
#